data_d60bc779da572e752808184a607eaf42
#
_entry.id   d60bc779da572e752808184a607eaf42
#
_cell.length_a   1.000
_cell.length_b   1.000
_cell.length_c   1.000
_cell.angle_alpha   90.00
_cell.angle_beta   90.00
_cell.angle_gamma   90.00
#
_symmetry.space_group_name_H-M   'P 1'
#
loop_
_entity.id
_entity.type
_entity.pdbx_description
1 polymer ?
#
loop_
_entity_poly.entity_id
_entity_poly.type
_entity_poly.pdbx_seq_one_letter_code
_entity_poly.pdbx_strand_id
1 'polypeptide(L)'
;MNAHRRVRATLGVMVAGVLPITGAGAIAQAAPSDTPVSAAPSPLAVDDPTALSRTVLEAAEQAAGPSARARTAPGTDVRRELDRAVAGLVDDGAVAVTARVETPDLTWAGAGGVRELDGHARARTGDPFRVASNTKPMIATLVMQEIEKGTWTLDTSVEDVLPGALPRDVTIEQLLSHTSGAPTASEYLILDKMRDPADIDEYFEVLGDHYSEGDHVRAVHTAPWMLEPGTGFSYSNAGFVTLGMMLEKVNKADLDDLLEERVFEPAGMRSSDYPDSPQKRGPFLHDAAYTGADGAGWYTVRHFDPTLFRAAGAVTSTTKDLAAFNEALVTGELVSPETVTDMLTPRSAEMAEYGLGTYRLPDPCVPGEYLYGHDGASFGTLSVNFTSLDGERQIALGVTGRNVTLDPDALYDFNDLLVPMLEATC
;
A
#
# COMPACT_ATOMS: atom_id res chain seq x y z
N MET A 1 48.73 -23.93 -0.89
CA MET A 1 48.91 -25.05 0.05
C MET A 1 47.64 -25.17 0.89
N ASN A 2 46.85 -26.19 0.53
CA ASN A 2 46.15 -27.18 1.38
C ASN A 2 45.31 -26.63 2.56
N ALA A 3 44.08 -27.05 2.83
CA ALA A 3 43.45 -28.35 2.60
C ALA A 3 41.92 -28.25 2.81
N HIS A 4 41.23 -29.03 1.99
CA HIS A 4 39.82 -29.41 2.14
C HIS A 4 39.54 -30.21 3.42
N ARG A 5 38.34 -29.98 4.01
CA ARG A 5 37.71 -30.96 4.89
C ARG A 5 36.25 -31.20 4.53
N ARG A 6 36.01 -32.36 3.90
CA ARG A 6 34.68 -32.93 3.68
C ARG A 6 34.23 -33.64 4.95
N VAL A 7 32.98 -33.47 5.37
CA VAL A 7 32.32 -34.33 6.35
C VAL A 7 31.24 -35.13 5.65
N ARG A 8 31.30 -36.44 5.78
CA ARG A 8 30.36 -37.42 5.24
C ARG A 8 29.17 -37.58 6.19
N ALA A 9 27.94 -37.57 5.63
CA ALA A 9 26.75 -38.02 6.32
C ALA A 9 26.60 -39.53 6.22
N THR A 10 26.25 -40.18 7.33
CA THR A 10 25.99 -41.61 7.44
C THR A 10 24.45 -41.83 7.40
N LEU A 11 24.02 -42.67 6.46
CA LEU A 11 22.64 -43.20 6.38
C LEU A 11 22.43 -44.25 7.49
N GLY A 12 21.33 -44.14 8.21
CA GLY A 12 20.82 -45.21 9.09
C GLY A 12 19.50 -45.73 8.51
N VAL A 13 19.52 -46.99 8.11
CA VAL A 13 18.37 -47.80 7.70
C VAL A 13 17.74 -48.44 8.93
N MET A 14 16.40 -48.33 9.07
CA MET A 14 15.67 -49.22 9.97
C MET A 14 14.49 -49.87 9.27
N VAL A 15 14.39 -51.16 9.55
CA VAL A 15 13.65 -52.21 8.86
C VAL A 15 12.20 -52.30 9.32
N ALA A 16 11.37 -52.76 8.42
CA ALA A 16 9.95 -53.02 8.48
C ALA A 16 9.48 -53.99 9.55
N GLY A 17 8.29 -53.76 10.07
CA GLY A 17 7.46 -54.76 10.75
C GLY A 17 6.08 -54.82 10.12
N VAL A 18 5.76 -55.98 9.53
CA VAL A 18 4.47 -56.35 8.93
C VAL A 18 3.65 -57.15 9.96
N LEU A 19 2.40 -56.83 10.16
CA LEU A 19 1.33 -57.80 10.63
C LEU A 19 -0.06 -57.35 10.15
N PRO A 20 -1.06 -58.25 10.13
CA PRO A 20 -1.89 -58.44 8.97
C PRO A 20 -3.35 -57.90 9.08
N ILE A 21 -3.95 -57.85 7.91
CA ILE A 21 -5.30 -57.38 7.56
C ILE A 21 -6.36 -58.39 7.99
N THR A 22 -7.47 -57.93 8.57
CA THR A 22 -8.80 -58.56 8.40
C THR A 22 -9.82 -57.48 8.01
N GLY A 23 -10.51 -57.78 6.94
CA GLY A 23 -11.37 -56.85 6.23
C GLY A 23 -12.80 -56.65 6.77
N ALA A 24 -13.39 -55.56 6.38
CA ALA A 24 -14.81 -55.41 6.10
C ALA A 24 -14.97 -54.22 5.15
N GLY A 25 -15.59 -54.46 4.01
CA GLY A 25 -15.77 -53.44 2.98
C GLY A 25 -16.80 -52.38 3.39
N ALA A 26 -16.43 -51.15 3.20
CA ALA A 26 -17.35 -50.04 3.06
C ALA A 26 -16.95 -49.28 1.78
N ILE A 27 -17.90 -49.11 0.89
CA ILE A 27 -17.76 -48.29 -0.33
C ILE A 27 -17.64 -46.85 0.13
N ALA A 28 -16.44 -46.32 0.16
CA ALA A 28 -16.20 -44.92 0.38
C ALA A 28 -16.50 -44.17 -0.95
N GLN A 29 -17.55 -43.35 -0.96
CA GLN A 29 -17.71 -42.30 -1.96
C GLN A 29 -16.49 -41.39 -1.86
N ALA A 30 -15.78 -41.25 -2.97
CA ALA A 30 -14.71 -40.26 -3.08
C ALA A 30 -15.32 -38.86 -2.92
N ALA A 31 -14.93 -38.17 -1.86
CA ALA A 31 -15.11 -36.72 -1.76
C ALA A 31 -14.34 -36.07 -2.90
N PRO A 32 -14.85 -34.97 -3.48
CA PRO A 32 -14.08 -34.21 -4.43
C PRO A 32 -12.76 -33.74 -3.75
N SER A 33 -11.63 -33.96 -4.40
CA SER A 33 -10.34 -33.49 -3.96
C SER A 33 -10.32 -31.99 -4.20
N ASP A 34 -10.64 -31.20 -3.18
CA ASP A 34 -10.26 -29.79 -3.11
C ASP A 34 -8.74 -29.70 -2.90
N THR A 35 -7.99 -29.94 -3.96
CA THR A 35 -6.64 -29.41 -4.06
C THR A 35 -6.81 -27.93 -4.38
N PRO A 36 -6.34 -27.00 -3.51
CA PRO A 36 -6.30 -25.61 -3.88
C PRO A 36 -5.49 -25.51 -5.17
N VAL A 37 -6.07 -24.87 -6.18
CA VAL A 37 -5.34 -24.49 -7.39
C VAL A 37 -4.25 -23.56 -6.89
N SER A 38 -3.01 -24.05 -6.84
CA SER A 38 -1.85 -23.19 -6.63
C SER A 38 -1.85 -22.20 -7.77
N ALA A 39 -2.11 -20.92 -7.49
CA ALA A 39 -1.90 -19.88 -8.47
C ALA A 39 -0.49 -20.02 -9.01
N ALA A 40 -0.31 -19.91 -10.32
CA ALA A 40 1.01 -19.82 -10.90
C ALA A 40 1.74 -18.64 -10.20
N PRO A 41 3.02 -18.77 -9.84
CA PRO A 41 3.72 -17.66 -9.22
C PRO A 41 3.72 -16.47 -10.17
N SER A 42 3.47 -15.28 -9.62
CA SER A 42 3.59 -14.02 -10.36
C SER A 42 4.96 -13.93 -11.02
N PRO A 43 5.05 -13.42 -12.26
CA PRO A 43 6.35 -13.16 -12.89
C PRO A 43 7.14 -12.04 -12.18
N LEU A 44 6.53 -11.33 -11.23
CA LEU A 44 7.11 -10.19 -10.51
C LEU A 44 7.08 -10.41 -8.99
N ALA A 45 8.08 -9.83 -8.30
CA ALA A 45 8.15 -9.81 -6.83
C ALA A 45 7.23 -8.73 -6.22
N VAL A 46 5.94 -8.70 -6.61
CA VAL A 46 4.96 -7.72 -6.10
C VAL A 46 4.03 -8.30 -5.03
N ASP A 47 4.28 -9.53 -4.59
CA ASP A 47 3.32 -10.33 -3.80
C ASP A 47 3.18 -9.93 -2.32
N ASP A 48 4.11 -9.13 -1.78
CA ASP A 48 4.02 -8.69 -0.39
C ASP A 48 3.51 -7.25 -0.30
N PRO A 49 2.21 -7.04 -0.05
CA PRO A 49 1.63 -5.70 0.03
C PRO A 49 2.13 -4.91 1.24
N THR A 50 2.88 -5.54 2.16
CA THR A 50 3.40 -4.91 3.38
C THR A 50 4.91 -4.66 3.34
N ALA A 51 5.58 -4.98 2.23
CA ALA A 51 7.03 -4.83 2.11
C ALA A 51 7.47 -3.36 2.32
N LEU A 52 6.80 -2.41 1.67
CA LEU A 52 7.10 -0.98 1.85
C LEU A 52 6.86 -0.52 3.28
N SER A 53 5.77 -0.97 3.92
CA SER A 53 5.46 -0.59 5.31
C SER A 53 6.57 -1.03 6.29
N ARG A 54 7.20 -2.19 6.06
CA ARG A 54 8.37 -2.61 6.85
C ARG A 54 9.57 -1.71 6.62
N THR A 55 9.87 -1.36 5.36
CA THR A 55 10.94 -0.41 5.03
C THR A 55 10.70 0.96 5.70
N VAL A 56 9.46 1.45 5.68
CA VAL A 56 9.07 2.71 6.32
C VAL A 56 9.23 2.64 7.85
N LEU A 57 8.86 1.52 8.48
CA LEU A 57 9.05 1.30 9.91
C LEU A 57 10.55 1.26 10.28
N GLU A 58 11.36 0.54 9.51
CA GLU A 58 12.82 0.48 9.70
C GLU A 58 13.47 1.87 9.57
N ALA A 59 13.03 2.68 8.59
CA ALA A 59 13.47 4.06 8.44
C ALA A 59 13.13 4.93 9.67
N ALA A 60 11.93 4.78 10.23
CA ALA A 60 11.53 5.51 11.44
C ALA A 60 12.35 5.10 12.67
N GLU A 61 12.63 3.80 12.84
CA GLU A 61 13.51 3.30 13.89
C GLU A 61 14.95 3.82 13.73
N GLN A 62 15.47 3.85 12.50
CA GLN A 62 16.79 4.40 12.20
C GLN A 62 16.85 5.89 12.50
N ALA A 63 15.87 6.68 12.08
CA ALA A 63 15.77 8.10 12.35
C ALA A 63 15.63 8.42 13.85
N ALA A 64 15.02 7.55 14.66
CA ALA A 64 14.93 7.67 16.12
C ALA A 64 16.23 7.31 16.86
N GLY A 65 17.25 6.82 16.15
CA GLY A 65 18.53 6.36 16.73
C GLY A 65 19.39 7.47 17.31
N PRO A 66 20.46 7.10 18.08
CA PRO A 66 21.34 8.09 18.74
C PRO A 66 22.07 9.03 17.78
N SER A 67 22.25 8.62 16.52
CA SER A 67 22.94 9.41 15.49
C SER A 67 22.10 10.61 15.01
N ALA A 68 20.78 10.51 15.00
CA ALA A 68 19.85 11.55 14.60
C ALA A 68 19.88 12.74 15.60
N ARG A 69 19.90 12.45 16.89
CA ARG A 69 19.91 13.47 17.97
C ARG A 69 21.16 14.35 18.02
N ALA A 70 22.24 13.96 17.31
CA ALA A 70 23.47 14.75 17.23
C ALA A 70 23.49 15.76 16.06
N ARG A 71 22.50 15.73 15.17
CA ARG A 71 22.45 16.53 13.93
C ARG A 71 21.48 17.71 14.00
N THR A 72 21.56 18.55 15.02
CA THR A 72 20.91 19.87 14.99
C THR A 72 21.67 20.82 14.07
N ALA A 73 21.52 20.65 12.75
CA ALA A 73 22.07 21.57 11.79
C ALA A 73 21.13 22.79 11.61
N PRO A 74 21.68 24.02 11.37
CA PRO A 74 20.86 25.16 11.01
C PRO A 74 20.05 24.88 9.74
N GLY A 75 18.80 25.34 9.65
CA GLY A 75 17.81 24.97 8.61
C GLY A 75 18.26 25.10 7.13
N THR A 76 19.32 25.84 6.81
CA THR A 76 19.94 25.89 5.47
C THR A 76 20.73 24.64 5.11
N ASP A 77 21.27 23.93 6.09
CA ASP A 77 22.02 22.69 5.85
C ASP A 77 21.04 21.52 5.65
N VAL A 78 19.95 21.49 6.41
CA VAL A 78 18.87 20.48 6.23
C VAL A 78 18.27 20.55 4.82
N ARG A 79 17.90 21.73 4.32
CA ARG A 79 17.37 21.88 2.94
C ARG A 79 18.34 21.36 1.88
N ARG A 80 19.64 21.68 2.01
CA ARG A 80 20.66 21.19 1.06
C ARG A 80 20.92 19.69 1.18
N GLU A 81 20.72 19.11 2.36
CA GLU A 81 20.80 17.66 2.57
C GLU A 81 19.64 16.96 1.88
N LEU A 82 18.41 17.42 2.08
CA LEU A 82 17.21 16.90 1.41
C LEU A 82 17.28 17.06 -0.13
N ASP A 83 17.79 18.21 -0.62
CA ASP A 83 17.98 18.42 -2.07
C ASP A 83 19.00 17.41 -2.65
N ARG A 84 20.08 17.10 -1.90
CA ARG A 84 21.07 16.10 -2.31
C ARG A 84 20.51 14.68 -2.27
N ALA A 85 19.70 14.35 -1.26
CA ALA A 85 19.05 13.04 -1.16
C ALA A 85 18.07 12.80 -2.33
N VAL A 86 17.27 13.80 -2.69
CA VAL A 86 16.41 13.74 -3.91
C VAL A 86 17.25 13.51 -5.17
N ALA A 87 18.36 14.24 -5.32
CA ALA A 87 19.24 14.06 -6.47
C ALA A 87 19.88 12.66 -6.48
N GLY A 88 20.31 12.16 -5.31
CA GLY A 88 20.87 10.82 -5.14
C GLY A 88 19.94 9.73 -5.61
N LEU A 89 18.67 9.73 -5.16
CA LEU A 89 17.69 8.73 -5.62
C LEU A 89 17.51 8.71 -7.15
N VAL A 90 17.53 9.90 -7.78
CA VAL A 90 17.44 10.01 -9.24
C VAL A 90 18.70 9.47 -9.91
N ASP A 91 19.88 9.79 -9.38
CA ASP A 91 21.17 9.32 -9.91
C ASP A 91 21.30 7.79 -9.76
N ASP A 92 20.67 7.20 -8.74
CA ASP A 92 20.64 5.77 -8.46
C ASP A 92 19.47 5.03 -9.12
N GLY A 93 18.67 5.72 -9.96
CA GLY A 93 17.72 5.08 -10.87
C GLY A 93 16.24 5.39 -10.66
N ALA A 94 15.84 6.23 -9.69
CA ALA A 94 14.46 6.71 -9.63
C ALA A 94 14.14 7.56 -10.87
N VAL A 95 12.99 7.33 -11.49
CA VAL A 95 12.54 8.10 -12.68
C VAL A 95 12.10 9.49 -12.29
N ALA A 96 11.29 9.61 -11.24
CA ALA A 96 10.93 10.88 -10.63
C ALA A 96 10.83 10.75 -9.11
N VAL A 97 11.16 11.83 -8.43
CA VAL A 97 10.99 12.00 -6.98
C VAL A 97 10.23 13.30 -6.74
N THR A 98 9.26 13.30 -5.85
CA THR A 98 8.62 14.49 -5.26
C THR A 98 8.53 14.28 -3.76
N ALA A 99 8.97 15.26 -2.97
CA ALA A 99 9.06 15.13 -1.53
C ALA A 99 8.70 16.43 -0.83
N ARG A 100 8.20 16.33 0.40
CA ARG A 100 7.80 17.44 1.25
C ARG A 100 8.08 17.14 2.71
N VAL A 101 8.62 18.12 3.45
CA VAL A 101 8.75 18.12 4.90
C VAL A 101 8.18 19.42 5.43
N GLU A 102 7.30 19.34 6.41
CA GLU A 102 6.72 20.48 7.11
C GLU A 102 6.91 20.35 8.61
N THR A 103 7.35 21.42 9.23
CA THR A 103 7.42 21.61 10.68
C THR A 103 7.12 23.08 10.98
N PRO A 104 6.92 23.51 12.24
CA PRO A 104 6.77 24.93 12.56
C PRO A 104 7.92 25.81 12.05
N ASP A 105 9.14 25.26 11.95
CA ASP A 105 10.36 26.01 11.57
C ASP A 105 10.85 25.69 10.15
N LEU A 106 10.33 24.66 9.50
CA LEU A 106 10.76 24.21 8.18
C LEU A 106 9.57 23.90 7.27
N THR A 107 9.47 24.60 6.15
CA THR A 107 8.67 24.14 4.99
C THR A 107 9.63 23.91 3.84
N TRP A 108 9.79 22.65 3.42
CA TRP A 108 10.62 22.26 2.30
C TRP A 108 9.82 21.38 1.33
N ALA A 109 10.05 21.56 0.03
CA ALA A 109 9.57 20.66 -1.01
C ALA A 109 10.62 20.54 -2.10
N GLY A 110 10.93 19.32 -2.49
CA GLY A 110 11.90 18.97 -3.51
C GLY A 110 11.31 18.10 -4.60
N ALA A 111 11.89 18.17 -5.81
CA ALA A 111 11.56 17.27 -6.91
C ALA A 111 12.79 17.04 -7.78
N GLY A 112 12.94 15.81 -8.29
CA GLY A 112 14.03 15.40 -9.17
C GLY A 112 13.55 14.47 -10.28
N GLY A 113 14.39 14.26 -11.31
CA GLY A 113 14.09 13.36 -12.42
C GLY A 113 13.14 13.94 -13.47
N VAL A 114 12.44 13.02 -14.15
CA VAL A 114 11.56 13.33 -15.28
C VAL A 114 10.17 12.74 -15.06
N ARG A 115 9.14 13.39 -15.62
CA ARG A 115 7.74 12.97 -15.43
C ARG A 115 7.41 11.58 -15.97
N GLU A 116 8.20 11.11 -16.90
CA GLU A 116 7.99 9.86 -17.60
C GLU A 116 9.33 9.26 -18.01
N LEU A 117 9.46 7.96 -17.91
CA LEU A 117 10.61 7.21 -18.42
C LEU A 117 10.82 7.57 -19.92
N ASP A 118 12.05 7.80 -20.31
CA ASP A 118 12.44 8.28 -21.66
C ASP A 118 11.89 9.68 -22.02
N GLY A 119 11.22 10.36 -21.10
CA GLY A 119 10.72 11.71 -21.28
C GLY A 119 11.80 12.78 -21.01
N HIS A 120 11.50 14.04 -21.39
CA HIS A 120 12.40 15.19 -21.14
C HIS A 120 11.77 16.24 -20.21
N ALA A 121 10.49 16.11 -19.90
CA ALA A 121 9.80 17.03 -19.01
C ALA A 121 10.23 16.77 -17.56
N ARG A 122 10.82 17.76 -16.91
CA ARG A 122 11.28 17.62 -15.52
C ARG A 122 10.09 17.44 -14.56
N ALA A 123 10.25 16.58 -13.59
CA ALA A 123 9.36 16.46 -12.45
C ALA A 123 9.33 17.76 -11.62
N ARG A 124 8.20 18.07 -11.02
CA ARG A 124 7.97 19.26 -10.17
C ARG A 124 7.23 18.86 -8.89
N THR A 125 7.41 19.62 -7.83
CA THR A 125 6.77 19.42 -6.52
C THR A 125 5.23 19.48 -6.54
N GLY A 126 4.64 20.06 -7.58
CA GLY A 126 3.18 20.13 -7.76
C GLY A 126 2.65 19.14 -8.79
N ASP A 127 3.46 18.23 -9.31
CA ASP A 127 2.98 17.20 -10.23
C ASP A 127 2.27 16.09 -9.45
N PRO A 128 1.01 15.76 -9.81
CA PRO A 128 0.31 14.63 -9.22
C PRO A 128 0.96 13.30 -9.61
N PHE A 129 0.74 12.29 -8.78
CA PHE A 129 1.15 10.91 -9.00
C PHE A 129 0.13 9.95 -8.40
N ARG A 130 0.19 8.64 -8.71
CA ARG A 130 -0.66 7.64 -8.06
C ARG A 130 -0.18 7.41 -6.64
N VAL A 131 -1.07 7.67 -5.66
CA VAL A 131 -0.72 7.55 -4.25
C VAL A 131 -0.93 6.14 -3.70
N ALA A 132 -1.46 5.24 -4.52
CA ALA A 132 -1.72 3.85 -4.16
C ALA A 132 -2.47 3.76 -2.81
N SER A 133 -1.97 2.95 -1.86
CA SER A 133 -2.67 2.68 -0.61
C SER A 133 -2.83 3.88 0.34
N ASN A 134 -2.21 5.03 0.06
CA ASN A 134 -2.60 6.29 0.69
C ASN A 134 -4.06 6.71 0.39
N THR A 135 -4.75 6.01 -0.53
CA THR A 135 -6.21 6.08 -0.73
C THR A 135 -6.98 5.54 0.49
N LYS A 136 -6.46 4.53 1.19
CA LYS A 136 -7.18 3.82 2.26
C LYS A 136 -7.60 4.70 3.43
N PRO A 137 -6.75 5.57 3.98
CA PRO A 137 -7.17 6.52 5.01
C PRO A 137 -8.33 7.41 4.58
N MET A 138 -8.37 7.81 3.29
CA MET A 138 -9.45 8.65 2.74
C MET A 138 -10.77 7.88 2.68
N ILE A 139 -10.74 6.63 2.25
CA ILE A 139 -11.92 5.74 2.28
C ILE A 139 -12.35 5.44 3.73
N ALA A 140 -11.40 5.18 4.63
CA ALA A 140 -11.70 4.99 6.05
C ALA A 140 -12.39 6.23 6.64
N THR A 141 -11.96 7.43 6.29
CA THR A 141 -12.62 8.69 6.67
C THR A 141 -14.09 8.71 6.24
N LEU A 142 -14.40 8.36 4.99
CA LEU A 142 -15.80 8.29 4.51
C LEU A 142 -16.62 7.24 5.28
N VAL A 143 -16.04 6.08 5.59
CA VAL A 143 -16.71 5.02 6.37
C VAL A 143 -17.00 5.53 7.80
N MET A 144 -16.03 6.17 8.43
CA MET A 144 -16.20 6.71 9.78
C MET A 144 -17.22 7.86 9.83
N GLN A 145 -17.32 8.67 8.78
CA GLN A 145 -18.39 9.65 8.62
C GLN A 145 -19.78 8.99 8.54
N GLU A 146 -19.92 7.82 7.90
CA GLU A 146 -21.19 7.08 7.90
C GLU A 146 -21.50 6.49 9.28
N ILE A 147 -20.48 6.12 10.05
CA ILE A 147 -20.64 5.68 11.45
C ILE A 147 -21.08 6.86 12.32
N GLU A 148 -20.48 8.03 12.21
CA GLU A 148 -20.90 9.25 12.93
C GLU A 148 -22.36 9.67 12.64
N LYS A 149 -22.80 9.45 11.38
CA LYS A 149 -24.21 9.69 10.98
C LYS A 149 -25.17 8.63 11.55
N GLY A 150 -24.66 7.53 12.10
CA GLY A 150 -25.47 6.40 12.59
C GLY A 150 -26.01 5.50 11.48
N THR A 151 -25.46 5.60 10.25
CA THR A 151 -25.77 4.72 9.14
C THR A 151 -25.25 3.31 9.41
N TRP A 152 -24.06 3.21 9.99
CA TRP A 152 -23.36 1.98 10.34
C TRP A 152 -22.81 2.01 11.77
N THR A 153 -22.33 0.85 12.21
CA THR A 153 -21.42 0.71 13.35
C THR A 153 -20.20 -0.09 12.89
N LEU A 154 -19.14 -0.13 13.68
CA LEU A 154 -17.97 -0.97 13.38
C LEU A 154 -18.34 -2.46 13.28
N ASP A 155 -19.36 -2.90 14.01
CA ASP A 155 -19.89 -4.28 14.01
C ASP A 155 -20.87 -4.57 12.83
N THR A 156 -21.17 -3.58 11.99
CA THR A 156 -22.06 -3.81 10.84
C THR A 156 -21.45 -4.86 9.90
N SER A 157 -22.23 -5.93 9.63
CA SER A 157 -21.83 -6.98 8.70
C SER A 157 -21.86 -6.50 7.25
N VAL A 158 -20.87 -6.91 6.46
CA VAL A 158 -20.86 -6.69 5.00
C VAL A 158 -22.07 -7.35 4.35
N GLU A 159 -22.47 -8.54 4.81
CA GLU A 159 -23.63 -9.28 4.28
C GLU A 159 -24.94 -8.49 4.41
N ASP A 160 -25.10 -7.68 5.46
CA ASP A 160 -26.29 -6.85 5.65
C ASP A 160 -26.38 -5.71 4.62
N VAL A 161 -25.24 -5.23 4.11
CA VAL A 161 -25.18 -4.12 3.16
C VAL A 161 -25.02 -4.62 1.72
N LEU A 162 -24.13 -5.58 1.49
CA LEU A 162 -23.79 -6.15 0.18
C LEU A 162 -23.94 -7.67 0.20
N PRO A 163 -25.16 -8.22 0.19
CA PRO A 163 -25.38 -9.66 0.22
C PRO A 163 -24.58 -10.41 -0.84
N GLY A 164 -23.78 -11.38 -0.42
CA GLY A 164 -22.98 -12.24 -1.29
C GLY A 164 -21.72 -11.59 -1.88
N ALA A 165 -21.33 -10.37 -1.45
CA ALA A 165 -20.09 -9.74 -1.92
C ALA A 165 -18.83 -10.48 -1.42
N LEU A 166 -18.89 -11.04 -0.22
CA LEU A 166 -17.81 -11.83 0.36
C LEU A 166 -18.30 -13.25 0.70
N PRO A 167 -17.43 -14.27 0.61
CA PRO A 167 -17.80 -15.65 0.93
C PRO A 167 -17.85 -15.94 2.44
N ARG A 168 -17.47 -14.98 3.28
CA ARG A 168 -17.46 -15.07 4.74
C ARG A 168 -18.11 -13.84 5.35
N ASP A 169 -18.72 -14.01 6.52
CA ASP A 169 -19.28 -12.90 7.28
C ASP A 169 -18.15 -12.14 7.97
N VAL A 170 -18.01 -10.86 7.63
CA VAL A 170 -17.00 -9.95 8.19
C VAL A 170 -17.63 -8.60 8.50
N THR A 171 -17.07 -7.89 9.48
CA THR A 171 -17.54 -6.56 9.88
C THR A 171 -16.76 -5.44 9.22
N ILE A 172 -17.30 -4.21 9.28
CA ILE A 172 -16.63 -3.00 8.84
C ILE A 172 -15.29 -2.83 9.59
N GLU A 173 -15.25 -3.06 10.92
CA GLU A 173 -14.01 -2.98 11.70
C GLU A 173 -12.94 -3.92 11.14
N GLN A 174 -13.32 -5.16 10.84
CA GLN A 174 -12.38 -6.16 10.32
C GLN A 174 -11.84 -5.80 8.93
N LEU A 175 -12.62 -5.11 8.10
CA LEU A 175 -12.14 -4.61 6.81
C LEU A 175 -11.19 -3.42 6.99
N LEU A 176 -11.57 -2.43 7.81
CA LEU A 176 -10.78 -1.23 8.08
C LEU A 176 -9.42 -1.54 8.73
N SER A 177 -9.38 -2.56 9.60
CA SER A 177 -8.19 -2.94 10.36
C SER A 177 -7.36 -4.07 9.74
N HIS A 178 -7.75 -4.56 8.56
CA HIS A 178 -7.11 -5.72 7.92
C HIS A 178 -7.12 -7.00 8.79
N THR A 179 -8.17 -7.18 9.60
CA THR A 179 -8.35 -8.41 10.40
C THR A 179 -9.45 -9.33 9.87
N SER A 180 -9.97 -9.04 8.68
CA SER A 180 -11.00 -9.86 8.02
C SER A 180 -10.47 -11.21 7.52
N GLY A 181 -9.16 -11.36 7.32
CA GLY A 181 -8.58 -12.52 6.66
C GLY A 181 -8.85 -12.61 5.16
N ALA A 182 -9.55 -11.62 4.58
CA ALA A 182 -9.80 -11.54 3.15
C ALA A 182 -8.49 -11.43 2.35
N PRO A 183 -8.41 -12.05 1.16
CA PRO A 183 -7.22 -11.96 0.31
C PRO A 183 -7.00 -10.55 -0.22
N THR A 184 -5.78 -10.25 -0.64
CA THR A 184 -5.51 -9.00 -1.40
C THR A 184 -6.27 -8.98 -2.74
N ALA A 185 -6.42 -10.14 -3.38
CA ALA A 185 -7.15 -10.42 -4.62
C ALA A 185 -6.66 -9.70 -5.89
N SER A 186 -5.80 -8.69 -5.81
CA SER A 186 -5.34 -7.90 -6.98
C SER A 186 -4.62 -8.77 -8.02
N GLU A 187 -3.78 -9.70 -7.58
CA GLU A 187 -3.06 -10.63 -8.45
C GLU A 187 -4.03 -11.57 -9.19
N TYR A 188 -5.06 -12.04 -8.52
CA TYR A 188 -6.10 -12.87 -9.14
C TYR A 188 -6.88 -12.15 -10.22
N LEU A 189 -7.11 -10.83 -10.06
CA LEU A 189 -7.74 -9.99 -11.08
C LEU A 189 -6.87 -9.88 -12.33
N ILE A 190 -5.57 -9.67 -12.15
CA ILE A 190 -4.60 -9.55 -13.25
C ILE A 190 -4.49 -10.89 -13.99
N LEU A 191 -4.21 -11.98 -13.26
CA LEU A 191 -4.03 -13.31 -13.85
C LEU A 191 -5.29 -13.83 -14.54
N ASP A 192 -6.51 -13.49 -14.07
CA ASP A 192 -7.79 -13.88 -14.71
C ASP A 192 -7.93 -13.26 -16.12
N LYS A 193 -7.23 -12.17 -16.41
CA LYS A 193 -7.22 -11.51 -17.73
C LYS A 193 -6.09 -11.95 -18.64
N MET A 194 -5.04 -12.56 -18.10
CA MET A 194 -3.89 -13.02 -18.86
C MET A 194 -4.16 -14.36 -19.56
N ARG A 195 -3.64 -14.51 -20.78
CA ARG A 195 -3.63 -15.77 -21.52
C ARG A 195 -2.44 -16.64 -21.14
N ASP A 196 -1.30 -16.01 -20.86
CA ASP A 196 -0.08 -16.65 -20.39
C ASP A 196 0.41 -15.95 -19.10
N PRO A 197 0.20 -16.56 -17.92
CA PRO A 197 0.65 -15.98 -16.65
C PRO A 197 2.16 -15.74 -16.54
N ALA A 198 2.98 -16.29 -17.43
CA ALA A 198 4.42 -16.06 -17.47
C ALA A 198 4.84 -14.92 -18.41
N ASP A 199 3.92 -14.35 -19.17
CA ASP A 199 4.19 -13.26 -20.11
C ASP A 199 4.17 -11.91 -19.38
N ILE A 200 5.34 -11.34 -19.15
CA ILE A 200 5.50 -10.06 -18.46
C ILE A 200 4.96 -8.87 -19.29
N ASP A 201 5.01 -8.95 -20.61
CA ASP A 201 4.47 -7.89 -21.48
C ASP A 201 2.94 -7.88 -21.37
N GLU A 202 2.30 -9.07 -21.40
CA GLU A 202 0.86 -9.19 -21.19
C GLU A 202 0.46 -8.75 -19.78
N TYR A 203 1.27 -9.04 -18.75
CA TYR A 203 1.03 -8.57 -17.38
C TYR A 203 0.88 -7.04 -17.32
N PHE A 204 1.80 -6.29 -17.93
CA PHE A 204 1.72 -4.83 -17.97
C PHE A 204 0.63 -4.31 -18.90
N GLU A 205 0.25 -5.04 -19.95
CA GLU A 205 -0.85 -4.68 -20.86
C GLU A 205 -2.20 -4.71 -20.13
N VAL A 206 -2.50 -5.79 -19.40
CA VAL A 206 -3.79 -5.96 -18.71
C VAL A 206 -3.98 -5.01 -17.53
N LEU A 207 -2.95 -4.32 -17.04
CA LEU A 207 -3.11 -3.25 -16.05
C LEU A 207 -3.98 -2.08 -16.58
N GLY A 208 -4.06 -1.92 -17.91
CA GLY A 208 -4.91 -0.94 -18.57
C GLY A 208 -6.34 -1.38 -18.83
N ASP A 209 -6.69 -2.62 -18.48
CA ASP A 209 -8.03 -3.17 -18.65
C ASP A 209 -8.98 -2.69 -17.55
N HIS A 210 -10.26 -2.61 -17.90
CA HIS A 210 -11.32 -2.31 -16.93
C HIS A 210 -11.64 -3.55 -16.08
N TYR A 211 -11.74 -3.37 -14.75
CA TYR A 211 -12.10 -4.37 -13.75
C TYR A 211 -13.44 -4.01 -13.09
N SER A 212 -14.49 -4.75 -13.44
CA SER A 212 -15.84 -4.51 -12.90
C SER A 212 -15.94 -4.94 -11.43
N GLU A 213 -16.98 -4.47 -10.73
CA GLU A 213 -17.31 -4.97 -9.38
C GLU A 213 -17.50 -6.49 -9.35
N GLY A 214 -18.14 -7.05 -10.40
CA GLY A 214 -18.28 -8.50 -10.55
C GLY A 214 -16.95 -9.24 -10.65
N ASP A 215 -15.92 -8.62 -11.26
CA ASP A 215 -14.55 -9.18 -11.30
C ASP A 215 -13.95 -9.22 -9.89
N HIS A 216 -14.09 -8.14 -9.12
CA HIS A 216 -13.62 -8.09 -7.72
C HIS A 216 -14.32 -9.11 -6.83
N VAL A 217 -15.65 -9.21 -6.91
CA VAL A 217 -16.42 -10.23 -6.19
C VAL A 217 -15.95 -11.64 -6.56
N ARG A 218 -15.79 -11.93 -7.85
CA ARG A 218 -15.29 -13.23 -8.32
C ARG A 218 -13.89 -13.52 -7.80
N ALA A 219 -12.99 -12.55 -7.84
CA ALA A 219 -11.61 -12.71 -7.38
C ALA A 219 -11.55 -13.04 -5.88
N VAL A 220 -12.31 -12.33 -5.03
CA VAL A 220 -12.31 -12.58 -3.58
C VAL A 220 -12.96 -13.92 -3.21
N HIS A 221 -13.87 -14.43 -4.04
CA HIS A 221 -14.46 -15.76 -3.89
C HIS A 221 -13.53 -16.90 -4.36
N THR A 222 -12.60 -16.60 -5.28
CA THR A 222 -11.68 -17.57 -5.87
C THR A 222 -10.34 -17.62 -5.11
N ALA A 223 -9.84 -16.48 -4.68
CA ALA A 223 -8.57 -16.38 -3.96
C ALA A 223 -8.65 -17.03 -2.56
N PRO A 224 -7.58 -17.70 -2.09
CA PRO A 224 -7.57 -18.30 -0.77
C PRO A 224 -7.65 -17.22 0.32
N TRP A 225 -8.52 -17.42 1.28
CA TRP A 225 -8.60 -16.60 2.48
C TRP A 225 -7.44 -16.95 3.42
N MET A 226 -6.74 -15.94 3.88
CA MET A 226 -5.49 -16.11 4.63
C MET A 226 -5.74 -16.53 6.07
N LEU A 227 -6.79 -16.01 6.71
CA LEU A 227 -7.13 -16.24 8.11
C LEU A 227 -8.66 -16.35 8.27
N GLU A 228 -9.11 -16.87 9.41
CA GLU A 228 -10.49 -16.70 9.85
C GLU A 228 -10.72 -15.26 10.31
N PRO A 229 -11.88 -14.65 10.04
CA PRO A 229 -12.19 -13.28 10.44
C PRO A 229 -11.93 -13.04 11.93
N GLY A 230 -11.22 -11.94 12.24
CA GLY A 230 -10.89 -11.53 13.60
C GLY A 230 -9.75 -12.29 14.28
N THR A 231 -9.04 -13.19 13.59
CA THR A 231 -7.99 -14.02 14.22
C THR A 231 -6.57 -13.49 14.06
N GLY A 232 -6.35 -12.46 13.25
CA GLY A 232 -5.04 -11.85 13.05
C GLY A 232 -5.04 -10.86 11.90
N PHE A 233 -3.89 -10.22 11.69
CA PHE A 233 -3.69 -9.24 10.62
C PHE A 233 -3.40 -9.93 9.28
N SER A 234 -4.12 -9.50 8.22
CA SER A 234 -3.87 -9.89 6.83
C SER A 234 -4.25 -8.75 5.90
N TYR A 235 -3.25 -8.04 5.38
CA TYR A 235 -3.49 -6.89 4.51
C TYR A 235 -4.33 -7.27 3.29
N SER A 236 -5.41 -6.51 3.04
CA SER A 236 -6.38 -6.82 1.98
C SER A 236 -6.81 -5.60 1.19
N ASN A 237 -6.49 -5.56 -0.10
CA ASN A 237 -7.08 -4.60 -1.02
C ASN A 237 -8.56 -4.89 -1.26
N ALA A 238 -8.96 -6.16 -1.36
CA ALA A 238 -10.36 -6.54 -1.55
C ALA A 238 -11.26 -6.03 -0.42
N GLY A 239 -10.75 -5.97 0.82
CA GLY A 239 -11.48 -5.39 1.95
C GLY A 239 -11.84 -3.92 1.70
N PHE A 240 -10.90 -3.10 1.25
CA PHE A 240 -11.15 -1.69 0.95
C PHE A 240 -11.99 -1.48 -0.31
N VAL A 241 -11.83 -2.31 -1.34
CA VAL A 241 -12.75 -2.30 -2.49
C VAL A 241 -14.19 -2.57 -2.03
N THR A 242 -14.39 -3.54 -1.13
CA THR A 242 -15.72 -3.84 -0.56
C THR A 242 -16.28 -2.64 0.22
N LEU A 243 -15.46 -1.96 1.04
CA LEU A 243 -15.88 -0.72 1.73
C LEU A 243 -16.31 0.37 0.74
N GLY A 244 -15.58 0.54 -0.38
CA GLY A 244 -15.96 1.47 -1.44
C GLY A 244 -17.33 1.13 -2.05
N MET A 245 -17.55 -0.13 -2.40
CA MET A 245 -18.86 -0.59 -2.91
C MET A 245 -20.00 -0.38 -1.88
N MET A 246 -19.73 -0.55 -0.59
CA MET A 246 -20.70 -0.25 0.48
C MET A 246 -21.03 1.25 0.53
N LEU A 247 -20.02 2.13 0.42
CA LEU A 247 -20.19 3.59 0.39
C LEU A 247 -21.03 4.03 -0.81
N GLU A 248 -20.72 3.55 -2.01
CA GLU A 248 -21.49 3.86 -3.22
C GLU A 248 -22.95 3.41 -3.09
N LYS A 249 -23.17 2.21 -2.57
CA LYS A 249 -24.52 1.66 -2.39
C LYS A 249 -25.38 2.47 -1.41
N VAL A 250 -24.85 2.82 -0.24
CA VAL A 250 -25.62 3.50 0.80
C VAL A 250 -25.87 4.95 0.46
N ASN A 251 -24.90 5.63 -0.14
CA ASN A 251 -25.00 7.03 -0.54
C ASN A 251 -25.69 7.22 -1.89
N LYS A 252 -25.74 6.20 -2.75
CA LYS A 252 -26.24 6.25 -4.14
C LYS A 252 -25.50 7.33 -4.95
N ALA A 253 -24.21 7.42 -4.74
CA ALA A 253 -23.28 8.35 -5.35
C ALA A 253 -21.98 7.60 -5.65
N ASP A 254 -21.25 8.02 -6.66
CA ASP A 254 -19.97 7.42 -7.02
C ASP A 254 -18.87 7.86 -6.04
N LEU A 255 -17.80 7.08 -5.92
CA LEU A 255 -16.73 7.35 -4.95
C LEU A 255 -15.97 8.66 -5.25
N ASP A 256 -15.84 9.06 -6.51
CA ASP A 256 -15.23 10.33 -6.90
C ASP A 256 -16.00 11.52 -6.32
N ASP A 257 -17.33 11.54 -6.47
CA ASP A 257 -18.21 12.57 -5.88
C ASP A 257 -18.10 12.59 -4.34
N LEU A 258 -18.10 11.40 -3.70
CA LEU A 258 -18.00 11.30 -2.24
C LEU A 258 -16.64 11.78 -1.71
N LEU A 259 -15.54 11.42 -2.39
CA LEU A 259 -14.20 11.86 -2.03
C LEU A 259 -14.02 13.36 -2.25
N GLU A 260 -14.48 13.89 -3.39
CA GLU A 260 -14.42 15.34 -3.67
C GLU A 260 -15.16 16.12 -2.59
N GLU A 261 -16.46 15.83 -2.37
CA GLU A 261 -17.32 16.60 -1.47
C GLU A 261 -16.89 16.50 0.00
N ARG A 262 -16.46 15.32 0.46
CA ARG A 262 -16.31 15.02 1.89
C ARG A 262 -14.88 14.87 2.38
N VAL A 263 -13.91 14.80 1.46
CA VAL A 263 -12.48 14.65 1.79
C VAL A 263 -11.66 15.73 1.09
N PHE A 264 -11.69 15.82 -0.27
CA PHE A 264 -10.78 16.70 -0.99
C PHE A 264 -11.09 18.18 -0.78
N GLU A 265 -12.35 18.58 -0.96
CA GLU A 265 -12.75 19.98 -0.73
C GLU A 265 -12.52 20.43 0.72
N PRO A 266 -12.98 19.68 1.77
CA PRO A 266 -12.75 20.06 3.15
C PRO A 266 -11.27 20.13 3.54
N ALA A 267 -10.43 19.16 3.11
CA ALA A 267 -9.00 19.15 3.37
C ALA A 267 -8.19 20.11 2.47
N GLY A 268 -8.82 20.80 1.52
CA GLY A 268 -8.14 21.69 0.58
C GLY A 268 -7.24 21.01 -0.44
N MET A 269 -7.50 19.76 -0.79
CA MET A 269 -6.72 18.91 -1.71
C MET A 269 -7.04 19.22 -3.18
N ARG A 270 -6.67 20.37 -3.66
CA ARG A 270 -7.10 20.92 -4.97
C ARG A 270 -6.45 20.28 -6.19
N SER A 271 -5.46 19.43 -6.00
CA SER A 271 -4.70 18.73 -7.05
C SER A 271 -4.84 17.22 -6.90
N SER A 272 -5.83 16.78 -6.16
CA SER A 272 -6.19 15.37 -5.96
C SER A 272 -7.39 15.00 -6.82
N ASP A 273 -7.49 13.71 -7.16
CA ASP A 273 -8.53 13.20 -8.04
C ASP A 273 -8.71 11.71 -7.82
N TYR A 274 -9.94 11.22 -7.87
CA TYR A 274 -10.25 9.81 -7.99
C TYR A 274 -10.61 9.53 -9.45
N PRO A 275 -9.66 9.01 -10.27
CA PRO A 275 -9.83 8.98 -11.71
C PRO A 275 -10.87 7.95 -12.16
N ASP A 276 -11.61 8.29 -13.21
CA ASP A 276 -12.59 7.45 -13.90
C ASP A 276 -12.00 6.71 -15.12
N SER A 277 -10.76 7.00 -15.49
CA SER A 277 -10.13 6.45 -16.69
C SER A 277 -8.63 6.20 -16.49
N PRO A 278 -8.05 5.25 -17.28
CA PRO A 278 -6.63 4.92 -17.19
C PRO A 278 -5.71 6.04 -17.70
N GLN A 279 -6.26 7.04 -18.41
CA GLN A 279 -5.46 8.10 -19.01
C GLN A 279 -5.48 9.36 -18.14
N LYS A 280 -4.28 9.81 -17.73
CA LYS A 280 -4.11 11.12 -17.09
C LYS A 280 -3.73 12.19 -18.11
N ARG A 281 -4.40 13.34 -18.05
CA ARG A 281 -4.11 14.52 -18.87
C ARG A 281 -3.33 15.55 -18.06
N GLY A 282 -2.43 16.26 -18.73
CA GLY A 282 -1.62 17.31 -18.08
C GLY A 282 -0.34 16.81 -17.45
N PRO A 283 0.30 17.65 -16.61
CA PRO A 283 1.50 17.24 -15.85
C PRO A 283 1.17 16.12 -14.88
N PHE A 284 1.94 15.03 -14.93
CA PHE A 284 1.76 13.85 -14.09
C PHE A 284 3.09 13.08 -13.99
N LEU A 285 3.39 12.48 -12.84
CA LEU A 285 4.51 11.56 -12.69
C LEU A 285 4.01 10.15 -13.02
N HIS A 286 4.44 9.64 -14.18
CA HIS A 286 3.99 8.35 -14.68
C HIS A 286 4.74 7.20 -14.01
N ASP A 287 4.02 6.14 -13.72
CA ASP A 287 4.56 4.91 -13.17
C ASP A 287 5.57 4.28 -14.14
N ALA A 288 6.68 3.81 -13.60
CA ALA A 288 7.66 3.00 -14.32
C ALA A 288 8.15 1.86 -13.42
N ALA A 289 8.20 0.66 -13.96
CA ALA A 289 8.62 -0.55 -13.25
C ALA A 289 9.94 -1.05 -13.80
N TYR A 290 10.91 -1.36 -12.93
CA TYR A 290 12.14 -2.04 -13.29
C TYR A 290 12.03 -3.52 -12.97
N THR A 291 12.13 -4.37 -14.00
CA THR A 291 11.93 -5.82 -13.90
C THR A 291 13.23 -6.61 -13.92
N GLY A 292 14.37 -5.95 -14.17
CA GLY A 292 15.67 -6.62 -14.29
C GLY A 292 15.81 -7.56 -15.48
N ALA A 293 14.78 -7.65 -16.35
CA ALA A 293 14.78 -8.58 -17.48
C ALA A 293 15.78 -8.17 -18.57
N ASP A 294 16.40 -9.17 -19.22
CA ASP A 294 17.47 -9.04 -20.19
C ASP A 294 17.16 -8.00 -21.30
N GLY A 295 17.81 -6.85 -21.21
CA GLY A 295 17.97 -5.90 -22.31
C GLY A 295 17.05 -4.67 -22.31
N ALA A 296 15.90 -4.66 -21.64
CA ALA A 296 15.06 -3.47 -21.51
C ALA A 296 14.81 -3.08 -20.05
N GLY A 297 14.68 -4.02 -19.14
CA GLY A 297 14.59 -3.84 -17.68
C GLY A 297 13.48 -2.91 -17.17
N TRP A 298 12.90 -2.09 -18.04
CA TRP A 298 11.95 -1.04 -17.70
C TRP A 298 10.64 -1.16 -18.44
N TYR A 299 9.53 -0.97 -17.72
CA TYR A 299 8.17 -0.84 -18.26
C TYR A 299 7.56 0.48 -17.85
N THR A 300 7.06 1.26 -18.79
CA THR A 300 6.25 2.46 -18.52
C THR A 300 4.79 2.05 -18.39
N VAL A 301 4.21 2.25 -17.21
CA VAL A 301 2.80 1.94 -16.95
C VAL A 301 1.95 3.17 -17.30
N ARG A 302 1.80 3.46 -18.60
CA ARG A 302 1.03 4.61 -19.10
C ARG A 302 -0.47 4.45 -18.94
N HIS A 303 -0.94 3.22 -19.10
CA HIS A 303 -2.35 2.86 -19.02
C HIS A 303 -2.52 1.96 -17.81
N PHE A 304 -2.97 2.55 -16.73
CA PHE A 304 -3.30 1.86 -15.50
C PHE A 304 -4.74 2.20 -15.18
N ASP A 305 -5.64 1.21 -15.33
CA ASP A 305 -7.05 1.43 -15.06
C ASP A 305 -7.29 1.54 -13.54
N PRO A 306 -7.84 2.66 -13.06
CA PRO A 306 -8.08 2.87 -11.62
C PRO A 306 -9.00 1.81 -11.02
N THR A 307 -9.83 1.15 -11.84
CA THR A 307 -10.74 0.11 -11.40
C THR A 307 -10.04 -1.16 -10.90
N LEU A 308 -8.74 -1.35 -11.19
CA LEU A 308 -7.96 -2.46 -10.62
C LEU A 308 -7.84 -2.34 -9.09
N PHE A 309 -7.58 -1.15 -8.57
CA PHE A 309 -7.47 -0.94 -7.12
C PHE A 309 -8.67 -0.24 -6.49
N ARG A 310 -9.50 0.48 -7.26
CA ARG A 310 -10.68 1.21 -6.76
C ARG A 310 -10.38 1.91 -5.42
N ALA A 311 -11.25 1.73 -4.45
CA ALA A 311 -11.14 2.26 -3.09
C ALA A 311 -9.87 1.83 -2.32
N ALA A 312 -9.14 0.83 -2.79
CA ALA A 312 -7.90 0.39 -2.17
C ALA A 312 -6.67 1.21 -2.60
N GLY A 313 -6.72 1.93 -3.75
CA GLY A 313 -5.50 2.55 -4.25
C GLY A 313 -5.62 3.44 -5.50
N ALA A 314 -6.81 3.92 -5.88
CA ALA A 314 -7.00 4.63 -7.14
C ALA A 314 -6.70 6.13 -7.12
N VAL A 315 -6.65 6.78 -5.95
CA VAL A 315 -6.43 8.24 -5.84
C VAL A 315 -5.11 8.66 -6.47
N THR A 316 -5.15 9.79 -7.16
CA THR A 316 -3.96 10.53 -7.59
C THR A 316 -3.90 11.86 -6.84
N SER A 317 -2.71 12.25 -6.37
CA SER A 317 -2.54 13.43 -5.53
C SER A 317 -1.13 14.00 -5.64
N THR A 318 -0.86 15.10 -4.95
CA THR A 318 0.47 15.70 -4.75
C THR A 318 0.93 15.50 -3.32
N THR A 319 2.25 15.62 -3.08
CA THR A 319 2.79 15.59 -1.70
C THR A 319 2.20 16.71 -0.82
N LYS A 320 1.81 17.84 -1.41
CA LYS A 320 1.15 18.93 -0.69
C LYS A 320 -0.26 18.55 -0.25
N ASP A 321 -1.05 17.95 -1.13
CA ASP A 321 -2.43 17.59 -0.83
C ASP A 321 -2.49 16.38 0.12
N LEU A 322 -1.53 15.44 0.02
CA LEU A 322 -1.39 14.35 0.98
C LEU A 322 -1.11 14.88 2.40
N ALA A 323 -0.21 15.85 2.55
CA ALA A 323 0.07 16.51 3.82
C ALA A 323 -1.19 17.20 4.37
N ALA A 324 -1.91 17.94 3.52
CA ALA A 324 -3.15 18.62 3.90
C ALA A 324 -4.25 17.63 4.35
N PHE A 325 -4.37 16.46 3.70
CA PHE A 325 -5.28 15.41 4.13
C PHE A 325 -4.96 14.92 5.54
N ASN A 326 -3.69 14.57 5.80
CA ASN A 326 -3.29 14.08 7.12
C ASN A 326 -3.52 15.12 8.22
N GLU A 327 -3.18 16.38 7.96
CA GLU A 327 -3.46 17.49 8.90
C GLU A 327 -4.96 17.57 9.21
N ALA A 328 -5.80 17.66 8.18
CA ALA A 328 -7.25 17.75 8.34
C ALA A 328 -7.84 16.52 9.07
N LEU A 329 -7.28 15.33 8.86
CA LEU A 329 -7.72 14.14 9.58
C LEU A 329 -7.36 14.20 11.06
N VAL A 330 -6.07 14.40 11.41
CA VAL A 330 -5.63 14.31 12.81
C VAL A 330 -6.11 15.50 13.66
N THR A 331 -6.36 16.67 13.04
CA THR A 331 -6.93 17.85 13.73
C THR A 331 -8.45 17.78 13.91
N GLY A 332 -9.11 16.76 13.33
CA GLY A 332 -10.55 16.55 13.50
C GLY A 332 -11.43 17.43 12.58
N GLU A 333 -10.88 17.89 11.46
CA GLU A 333 -11.65 18.66 10.45
C GLU A 333 -12.54 17.75 9.59
N LEU A 334 -12.12 16.50 9.37
CA LEU A 334 -12.84 15.55 8.50
C LEU A 334 -13.81 14.65 9.28
N VAL A 335 -13.49 14.33 10.52
CA VAL A 335 -14.29 13.54 11.46
C VAL A 335 -14.08 14.09 12.88
N SER A 336 -14.93 13.72 13.83
CA SER A 336 -14.81 14.23 15.23
C SER A 336 -13.48 13.78 15.89
N PRO A 337 -12.96 14.52 16.88
CA PRO A 337 -11.76 14.12 17.61
C PRO A 337 -11.87 12.75 18.31
N GLU A 338 -13.07 12.33 18.68
CA GLU A 338 -13.34 11.00 19.22
C GLU A 338 -13.12 9.94 18.13
N THR A 339 -13.64 10.17 16.93
CA THR A 339 -13.46 9.30 15.78
C THR A 339 -11.99 9.24 15.33
N VAL A 340 -11.27 10.37 15.34
CA VAL A 340 -9.81 10.38 15.09
C VAL A 340 -9.11 9.45 16.06
N THR A 341 -9.40 9.57 17.36
CA THR A 341 -8.79 8.71 18.39
C THR A 341 -9.06 7.23 18.12
N ASP A 342 -10.28 6.90 17.71
CA ASP A 342 -10.67 5.52 17.38
C ASP A 342 -9.93 5.00 16.14
N MET A 343 -9.84 5.81 15.08
CA MET A 343 -9.10 5.47 13.86
C MET A 343 -7.62 5.21 14.11
N LEU A 344 -6.99 6.02 14.96
CA LEU A 344 -5.56 5.94 15.25
C LEU A 344 -5.21 4.89 16.34
N THR A 345 -6.21 4.32 17.01
CA THR A 345 -6.00 3.27 18.02
C THR A 345 -5.70 1.93 17.32
N PRO A 346 -4.55 1.29 17.58
CA PRO A 346 -4.21 0.02 16.95
C PRO A 346 -5.23 -1.08 17.22
N ARG A 347 -5.61 -1.82 16.18
CA ARG A 347 -6.42 -3.04 16.23
C ARG A 347 -5.58 -4.30 16.08
N SER A 348 -4.30 -4.15 15.66
CA SER A 348 -3.33 -5.22 15.52
C SER A 348 -1.99 -4.77 16.08
N ALA A 349 -1.28 -5.66 16.78
CA ALA A 349 0.11 -5.45 17.19
C ALA A 349 1.10 -5.82 16.08
N GLU A 350 0.61 -6.42 15.00
CA GLU A 350 1.39 -6.79 13.83
C GLU A 350 1.48 -5.59 12.88
N MET A 351 2.55 -5.55 12.11
CA MET A 351 2.80 -4.56 11.08
C MET A 351 2.46 -3.12 11.49
N ALA A 352 3.38 -2.52 12.25
CA ALA A 352 3.35 -1.10 12.65
C ALA A 352 2.07 -0.65 13.36
N GLU A 353 1.41 -1.54 14.09
CA GLU A 353 0.24 -1.21 14.92
C GLU A 353 -0.86 -0.52 14.11
N TYR A 354 -1.48 -1.29 13.20
CA TYR A 354 -2.53 -0.81 12.29
C TYR A 354 -3.85 -0.54 13.03
N GLY A 355 -4.43 0.66 12.81
CA GLY A 355 -5.73 1.07 13.32
C GLY A 355 -6.86 0.86 12.30
N LEU A 356 -7.70 1.88 12.06
CA LEU A 356 -8.80 1.84 11.10
C LEU A 356 -8.41 2.61 9.81
N GLY A 357 -7.75 1.94 8.88
CA GLY A 357 -7.32 2.50 7.60
C GLY A 357 -6.01 3.31 7.66
N THR A 358 -5.35 3.37 8.79
CA THR A 358 -4.08 4.06 9.01
C THR A 358 -3.21 3.25 9.98
N TYR A 359 -1.92 3.50 10.03
CA TYR A 359 -1.02 2.92 11.01
C TYR A 359 -0.07 3.97 11.58
N ARG A 360 0.69 3.60 12.61
CA ARG A 360 1.60 4.54 13.28
C ARG A 360 3.05 4.06 13.28
N LEU A 361 3.94 5.03 13.23
CA LEU A 361 5.39 4.84 13.31
C LEU A 361 5.93 5.47 14.59
N PRO A 362 7.01 4.95 15.20
CA PRO A 362 7.71 5.66 16.26
C PRO A 362 8.11 7.07 15.81
N ASP A 363 7.81 8.08 16.61
CA ASP A 363 8.22 9.46 16.34
C ASP A 363 9.74 9.62 16.58
N PRO A 364 10.53 9.98 15.55
CA PRO A 364 11.98 10.12 15.73
C PRO A 364 12.36 11.28 16.65
N CYS A 365 11.48 12.28 16.82
CA CYS A 365 11.75 13.48 17.56
C CYS A 365 11.33 13.40 19.01
N VAL A 366 10.19 12.72 19.29
CA VAL A 366 9.58 12.67 20.61
C VAL A 366 9.44 11.22 21.07
N PRO A 367 10.35 10.76 21.95
CA PRO A 367 10.32 9.37 22.43
C PRO A 367 8.99 9.00 23.09
N GLY A 368 8.38 7.92 22.62
CA GLY A 368 7.09 7.42 23.13
C GLY A 368 5.88 7.99 22.41
N GLU A 369 6.07 8.95 21.50
CA GLU A 369 5.04 9.45 20.59
C GLU A 369 5.10 8.76 19.24
N TYR A 370 4.15 9.05 18.35
CA TYR A 370 3.99 8.41 17.06
C TYR A 370 3.70 9.42 15.95
N LEU A 371 4.12 9.07 14.74
CA LEU A 371 3.62 9.64 13.50
C LEU A 371 2.54 8.71 12.93
N TYR A 372 1.49 9.28 12.37
CA TYR A 372 0.31 8.58 11.87
C TYR A 372 0.15 8.80 10.36
N GLY A 373 -0.24 7.78 9.63
CA GLY A 373 -0.43 7.89 8.20
C GLY A 373 -0.49 6.56 7.48
N HIS A 374 -0.02 6.56 6.25
CA HIS A 374 0.04 5.36 5.42
C HIS A 374 1.17 5.47 4.38
N ASP A 375 1.61 4.33 3.88
CA ASP A 375 2.42 4.21 2.69
C ASP A 375 1.59 3.69 1.50
N GLY A 376 2.17 3.66 0.32
CA GLY A 376 1.50 3.15 -0.85
C GLY A 376 2.48 2.64 -1.89
N ALA A 377 2.15 1.49 -2.47
CA ALA A 377 2.90 0.89 -3.56
C ALA A 377 1.95 0.52 -4.70
N SER A 378 2.25 1.01 -5.91
CA SER A 378 1.67 0.54 -7.16
C SER A 378 2.72 -0.19 -7.98
N PHE A 379 2.42 -0.55 -9.23
CA PHE A 379 3.36 -1.26 -10.09
C PHE A 379 4.60 -0.45 -10.46
N GLY A 380 4.56 0.87 -10.39
CA GLY A 380 5.67 1.73 -10.75
C GLY A 380 5.88 2.94 -9.86
N THR A 381 5.14 3.04 -8.75
CA THR A 381 5.22 4.17 -7.82
C THR A 381 5.23 3.70 -6.38
N LEU A 382 6.03 4.36 -5.56
CA LEU A 382 6.02 4.27 -4.10
C LEU A 382 5.61 5.62 -3.51
N SER A 383 4.86 5.60 -2.40
CA SER A 383 4.45 6.81 -1.69
C SER A 383 4.49 6.63 -0.17
N VAL A 384 4.75 7.70 0.55
CA VAL A 384 4.71 7.75 2.03
C VAL A 384 4.06 9.05 2.44
N ASN A 385 3.21 9.01 3.47
CA ASN A 385 2.57 10.20 4.01
C ASN A 385 2.28 10.01 5.50
N PHE A 386 3.02 10.74 6.37
CA PHE A 386 2.87 10.67 7.83
C PHE A 386 2.89 12.05 8.47
N THR A 387 2.18 12.18 9.59
CA THR A 387 2.07 13.40 10.38
C THR A 387 2.12 13.10 11.89
N SER A 388 2.59 14.04 12.71
CA SER A 388 2.38 14.02 14.16
C SER A 388 0.91 14.23 14.51
N LEU A 389 0.52 13.87 15.73
CA LEU A 389 -0.89 13.95 16.17
C LEU A 389 -1.46 15.38 16.17
N ASP A 390 -0.61 16.38 16.33
CA ASP A 390 -0.97 17.81 16.26
C ASP A 390 -1.02 18.36 14.83
N GLY A 391 -0.63 17.55 13.82
CA GLY A 391 -0.55 17.97 12.42
C GLY A 391 0.65 18.86 12.07
N GLU A 392 1.47 19.26 13.04
CA GLU A 392 2.52 20.27 12.83
C GLU A 392 3.78 19.73 12.13
N ARG A 393 4.07 18.42 12.28
CA ARG A 393 5.26 17.78 11.69
C ARG A 393 4.84 16.72 10.69
N GLN A 394 5.20 16.92 9.43
CA GLN A 394 4.69 16.12 8.32
C GLN A 394 5.80 15.74 7.34
N ILE A 395 5.67 14.55 6.78
CA ILE A 395 6.42 14.12 5.60
C ILE A 395 5.46 13.58 4.54
N ALA A 396 5.72 13.91 3.28
CA ALA A 396 5.06 13.29 2.14
C ALA A 396 6.08 13.04 1.02
N LEU A 397 6.07 11.84 0.44
CA LEU A 397 7.04 11.39 -0.55
C LEU A 397 6.32 10.60 -1.65
N GLY A 398 6.70 10.83 -2.90
CA GLY A 398 6.32 10.05 -4.06
C GLY A 398 7.55 9.77 -4.93
N VAL A 399 7.77 8.50 -5.28
CA VAL A 399 8.86 8.07 -6.15
C VAL A 399 8.31 7.21 -7.25
N THR A 400 8.61 7.52 -8.52
CA THR A 400 8.34 6.65 -9.66
C THR A 400 9.63 5.99 -10.15
N GLY A 401 9.52 4.82 -10.79
CA GLY A 401 10.67 4.00 -11.11
C GLY A 401 10.88 2.91 -10.05
N ARG A 402 9.82 2.13 -9.75
CA ARG A 402 9.85 1.08 -8.72
C ARG A 402 10.63 -0.13 -9.18
N ASN A 403 11.54 -0.62 -8.34
CA ASN A 403 12.14 -1.95 -8.49
C ASN A 403 11.09 -3.02 -8.12
N VAL A 404 10.75 -3.89 -9.07
CA VAL A 404 9.85 -5.04 -8.88
C VAL A 404 10.58 -6.36 -9.06
N THR A 405 11.93 -6.36 -8.99
CA THR A 405 12.76 -7.57 -9.00
C THR A 405 12.90 -8.18 -7.61
N LEU A 406 13.46 -9.39 -7.55
CA LEU A 406 13.86 -10.04 -6.29
C LEU A 406 15.20 -9.50 -5.75
N ASP A 407 15.91 -8.67 -6.50
CA ASP A 407 17.16 -8.03 -6.09
C ASP A 407 16.87 -6.64 -5.52
N PRO A 408 16.90 -6.45 -4.19
CA PRO A 408 16.58 -5.17 -3.58
C PRO A 408 17.60 -4.09 -3.93
N ASP A 409 18.84 -4.47 -4.28
CA ASP A 409 19.95 -3.55 -4.58
C ASP A 409 20.00 -3.17 -6.08
N ALA A 410 19.02 -3.60 -6.89
CA ALA A 410 19.02 -3.34 -8.34
C ALA A 410 18.79 -1.87 -8.71
N LEU A 411 18.23 -1.05 -7.81
CA LEU A 411 18.02 0.39 -7.97
C LEU A 411 18.40 1.11 -6.66
N TYR A 412 17.85 2.32 -6.47
CA TYR A 412 18.03 3.16 -5.28
C TYR A 412 17.56 2.49 -3.98
N ASP A 413 18.20 2.84 -2.85
CA ASP A 413 17.64 2.60 -1.52
C ASP A 413 16.66 3.74 -1.16
N PHE A 414 15.41 3.40 -0.93
CA PHE A 414 14.35 4.34 -0.58
C PHE A 414 14.65 5.09 0.74
N ASN A 415 15.38 4.45 1.65
CA ASN A 415 15.77 5.00 2.94
C ASN A 415 16.80 6.12 2.83
N ASP A 416 17.55 6.23 1.72
CA ASP A 416 18.49 7.32 1.50
C ASP A 416 17.82 8.71 1.44
N LEU A 417 16.51 8.76 1.18
CA LEU A 417 15.72 9.98 1.29
C LEU A 417 14.77 9.96 2.50
N LEU A 418 14.12 8.83 2.78
CA LEU A 418 13.10 8.75 3.82
C LEU A 418 13.67 9.03 5.22
N VAL A 419 14.85 8.46 5.56
CA VAL A 419 15.51 8.71 6.85
C VAL A 419 15.86 10.19 7.04
N PRO A 420 16.54 10.87 6.09
CA PRO A 420 16.74 12.33 6.18
C PRO A 420 15.46 13.16 6.30
N MET A 421 14.37 12.76 5.64
CA MET A 421 13.08 13.44 5.77
C MET A 421 12.51 13.30 7.18
N LEU A 422 12.55 12.09 7.75
CA LEU A 422 12.11 11.83 9.13
C LEU A 422 12.98 12.58 10.15
N GLU A 423 14.30 12.58 9.99
CA GLU A 423 15.22 13.35 10.84
C GLU A 423 14.95 14.88 10.74
N ALA A 424 14.53 15.36 9.57
CA ALA A 424 14.24 16.78 9.33
C ALA A 424 12.94 17.26 9.99
N THR A 425 12.09 16.33 10.49
CA THR A 425 10.93 16.71 11.30
C THR A 425 11.31 17.09 12.73
N CYS A 426 12.53 16.84 13.18
CA CYS A 426 13.05 17.19 14.47
C CYS A 426 13.67 18.61 14.48
#